data_0546cd14271e9e49a795c1e82d856810
#
_entry.id   0546cd14271e9e49a795c1e82d856810
#
_cell.length_a   1.000
_cell.length_b   1.000
_cell.length_c   1.000
_cell.angle_alpha   90.00
_cell.angle_beta   90.00
_cell.angle_gamma   90.00
#
_symmetry.space_group_name_H-M   'P 1'
#
loop_
_entity.id
_entity.type
_entity.pdbx_description
1 polymer ?
#
loop_
_entity_poly.entity_id
_entity_poly.type
_entity_poly.pdbx_seq_one_letter_code
_entity_poly.pdbx_strand_id
1 'polypeptide(L)'
;MVQGGGFTTAMTEKVSGEPIVNESRNKLHNIRGTVAMARTSDPDSATAQFFINQRSNLQLDWAPGKEGYTVFGEVVKGMGVVDFIATADTDTGLMTTGAGQRPFQDVPVEAIVIEEIVCVRGK
;
A
#
# COMPACT_ATOMS: atom_id res chain seq x y z
N MET A 1 5.65 -5.84 4.07
CA MET A 1 5.19 -4.56 3.48
C MET A 1 4.42 -3.73 4.50
N VAL A 2 4.33 -2.45 4.28
CA VAL A 2 3.51 -1.54 5.08
C VAL A 2 2.49 -0.90 4.13
N GLN A 3 1.21 -1.06 4.44
CA GLN A 3 0.13 -0.57 3.58
C GLN A 3 -0.64 0.54 4.27
N GLY A 4 -1.00 1.58 3.54
CA GLY A 4 -1.74 2.71 4.07
C GLY A 4 -2.54 3.44 2.99
N GLY A 5 -3.09 4.58 3.35
CA GLY A 5 -3.81 5.47 2.44
C GLY A 5 -5.31 5.21 2.30
N GLY A 6 -5.84 4.16 2.93
CA GLY A 6 -7.23 3.76 2.73
C GLY A 6 -8.19 4.09 3.87
N PHE A 7 -7.68 4.26 5.10
CA PHE A 7 -8.53 4.36 6.27
C PHE A 7 -8.16 5.54 7.17
N THR A 8 -9.16 6.06 7.87
CA THR A 8 -8.98 7.09 8.89
C THR A 8 -8.54 6.48 10.22
N THR A 9 -8.18 7.32 11.20
CA THR A 9 -7.89 6.87 12.57
C THR A 9 -9.09 6.19 13.24
N ALA A 10 -10.30 6.48 12.77
CA ALA A 10 -11.52 5.81 13.23
C ALA A 10 -11.77 4.47 12.54
N MET A 11 -10.80 3.97 11.78
CA MET A 11 -10.88 2.71 11.03
C MET A 11 -12.03 2.70 10.01
N THR A 12 -12.30 3.87 9.42
CA THR A 12 -13.31 4.07 8.39
C THR A 12 -12.64 4.32 7.05
N GLU A 13 -13.11 3.63 6.01
CA GLU A 13 -12.58 3.80 4.66
C GLU A 13 -12.77 5.24 4.18
N LYS A 14 -11.70 5.80 3.67
CA LYS A 14 -11.70 7.15 3.12
C LYS A 14 -12.39 7.17 1.76
N VAL A 15 -13.01 8.30 1.44
CA VAL A 15 -13.52 8.55 0.09
C VAL A 15 -12.32 8.64 -0.86
N SER A 16 -12.37 7.92 -1.96
CA SER A 16 -11.32 7.91 -2.97
C SER A 16 -11.87 8.36 -4.32
N GLY A 17 -10.96 8.66 -5.25
CA GLY A 17 -11.32 8.97 -6.62
C GLY A 17 -11.64 7.72 -7.43
N GLU A 18 -11.76 7.90 -8.74
CA GLU A 18 -11.99 6.80 -9.65
C GLU A 18 -10.78 5.86 -9.72
N PRO A 19 -10.99 4.56 -9.97
CA PRO A 19 -9.90 3.62 -10.18
C PRO A 19 -9.02 4.02 -11.38
N ILE A 20 -7.75 3.64 -11.30
CA ILE A 20 -6.77 3.94 -12.33
C ILE A 20 -6.26 2.67 -12.99
N VAL A 21 -5.81 2.81 -14.23
CA VAL A 21 -5.28 1.70 -15.03
C VAL A 21 -4.00 1.14 -14.42
N ASN A 22 -3.85 -0.16 -14.48
CA ASN A 22 -2.63 -0.85 -14.04
C ASN A 22 -1.48 -0.55 -15.00
N GLU A 23 -0.35 -0.16 -14.45
CA GLU A 23 0.85 0.15 -15.22
C GLU A 23 2.03 -0.75 -14.80
N SER A 24 1.75 -1.95 -14.30
CA SER A 24 2.78 -2.84 -13.78
C SER A 24 3.78 -3.32 -14.84
N ARG A 25 3.50 -3.11 -16.13
CA ARG A 25 4.42 -3.38 -17.24
C ARG A 25 5.49 -2.32 -17.42
N ASN A 26 5.60 -1.38 -16.49
CA ASN A 26 6.56 -0.27 -16.58
C ASN A 26 8.02 -0.69 -16.31
N LYS A 27 8.28 -1.98 -16.13
CA LYS A 27 9.60 -2.58 -15.86
C LYS A 27 10.20 -2.19 -14.50
N LEU A 28 9.41 -1.59 -13.63
CA LEU A 28 9.81 -1.34 -12.25
C LEU A 28 9.48 -2.55 -11.39
N HIS A 29 10.33 -2.82 -10.41
CA HIS A 29 10.22 -4.03 -9.58
C HIS A 29 9.85 -3.69 -8.14
N ASN A 30 9.09 -4.58 -7.52
CA ASN A 30 8.71 -4.48 -6.11
C ASN A 30 9.90 -4.91 -5.23
N ILE A 31 10.95 -4.12 -5.23
CA ILE A 31 12.12 -4.33 -4.38
C ILE A 31 12.03 -3.47 -3.12
N ARG A 32 12.89 -3.77 -2.14
CA ARG A 32 12.93 -3.00 -0.90
C ARG A 32 13.01 -1.50 -1.16
N GLY A 33 12.18 -0.73 -0.50
CA GLY A 33 12.13 0.73 -0.58
C GLY A 33 11.19 1.27 -1.63
N THR A 34 10.63 0.45 -2.50
CA THR A 34 9.68 0.91 -3.51
C THR A 34 8.28 1.07 -2.95
N VAL A 35 7.52 1.96 -3.59
CA VAL A 35 6.12 2.24 -3.27
C VAL A 35 5.26 1.79 -4.43
N ALA A 36 4.24 1.02 -4.16
CA ALA A 36 3.35 0.47 -5.18
C ALA A 36 1.88 0.63 -4.80
N MET A 37 1.00 0.57 -5.78
CA MET A 37 -0.44 0.70 -5.55
C MET A 37 -1.04 -0.63 -5.08
N ALA A 38 -1.76 -0.58 -3.96
CA ALA A 38 -2.61 -1.67 -3.54
C ALA A 38 -3.89 -1.67 -4.39
N ARG A 39 -4.49 -2.84 -4.57
CA ARG A 39 -5.68 -3.02 -5.39
C ARG A 39 -6.41 -4.30 -5.01
N THR A 40 -7.60 -4.48 -5.53
CA THR A 40 -8.32 -5.74 -5.43
C THR A 40 -7.78 -6.74 -6.46
N SER A 41 -8.47 -7.86 -6.66
CA SER A 41 -8.12 -8.83 -7.71
C SER A 41 -8.28 -8.27 -9.12
N ASP A 42 -9.07 -7.21 -9.30
CA ASP A 42 -9.16 -6.49 -10.57
C ASP A 42 -7.89 -5.65 -10.75
N PRO A 43 -7.10 -5.87 -11.82
CA PRO A 43 -5.85 -5.14 -12.04
C PRO A 43 -6.03 -3.62 -12.11
N ASP A 44 -7.19 -3.15 -12.59
CA ASP A 44 -7.48 -1.73 -12.80
C ASP A 44 -8.38 -1.16 -11.70
N SER A 45 -8.23 -1.65 -10.47
CA SER A 45 -9.07 -1.24 -9.33
C SER A 45 -8.37 -0.34 -8.32
N ALA A 46 -7.11 0.03 -8.54
CA ALA A 46 -6.35 0.86 -7.59
C ALA A 46 -6.97 2.25 -7.47
N THR A 47 -7.12 2.73 -6.25
CA THR A 47 -7.67 4.07 -5.97
C THR A 47 -6.74 4.90 -5.08
N ALA A 48 -6.71 4.65 -3.80
CA ALA A 48 -5.94 5.47 -2.86
C ALA A 48 -4.97 4.69 -1.98
N GLN A 49 -5.12 3.38 -1.88
CA GLN A 49 -4.25 2.59 -1.02
C GLN A 49 -2.93 2.27 -1.72
N PHE A 50 -1.87 2.33 -0.97
CA PHE A 50 -0.53 2.02 -1.44
C PHE A 50 0.19 1.17 -0.40
N PHE A 51 1.29 0.55 -0.81
CA PHE A 51 2.17 -0.13 0.13
C PHE A 51 3.63 0.20 -0.14
N ILE A 52 4.42 0.11 0.90
CA ILE A 52 5.87 0.27 0.82
C ILE A 52 6.48 -1.12 1.00
N ASN A 53 7.35 -1.51 0.08
CA ASN A 53 8.05 -2.78 0.16
C ASN A 53 9.18 -2.66 1.17
N GLN A 54 8.99 -3.23 2.34
CA GLN A 54 10.01 -3.25 3.40
C GLN A 54 11.11 -4.29 3.09
N ARG A 55 10.81 -5.22 2.20
CA ARG A 55 11.76 -6.18 1.61
C ARG A 55 11.35 -6.40 0.16
N SER A 56 12.20 -7.08 -0.61
CA SER A 56 11.88 -7.39 -2.00
C SER A 56 10.74 -8.40 -2.08
N ASN A 57 9.73 -8.09 -2.90
CA ASN A 57 8.53 -8.89 -3.12
C ASN A 57 8.33 -9.08 -4.62
N LEU A 58 9.28 -9.73 -5.28
CA LEU A 58 9.28 -9.88 -6.74
C LEU A 58 8.08 -10.68 -7.26
N GLN A 59 7.43 -11.46 -6.42
CA GLN A 59 6.19 -12.15 -6.76
C GLN A 59 5.04 -11.20 -7.07
N LEU A 60 5.17 -9.92 -6.71
CA LEU A 60 4.18 -8.89 -6.98
C LEU A 60 4.42 -8.18 -8.32
N ASP A 61 5.51 -8.52 -9.01
CA ASP A 61 5.82 -7.93 -10.31
C ASP A 61 4.95 -8.49 -11.42
N TRP A 62 4.84 -7.72 -12.49
CA TRP A 62 4.22 -8.21 -13.72
C TRP A 62 5.04 -9.38 -14.28
N ALA A 63 4.32 -10.36 -14.80
CA ALA A 63 4.90 -11.48 -15.54
C ALA A 63 3.93 -11.86 -16.68
N PRO A 64 4.40 -12.57 -17.71
CA PRO A 64 3.49 -13.03 -18.76
C PRO A 64 2.31 -13.81 -18.18
N GLY A 65 1.09 -13.36 -18.53
CA GLY A 65 -0.15 -13.95 -18.03
C GLY A 65 -0.56 -13.53 -16.63
N LYS A 66 0.18 -12.58 -16.00
CA LYS A 66 -0.11 -12.11 -14.66
C LYS A 66 0.15 -10.62 -14.54
N GLU A 67 -0.90 -9.83 -14.31
CA GLU A 67 -0.74 -8.42 -13.99
C GLU A 67 -0.14 -8.28 -12.59
N GLY A 68 0.82 -7.35 -12.46
CA GLY A 68 1.49 -7.09 -11.21
C GLY A 68 0.88 -5.92 -10.43
N TYR A 69 1.61 -5.50 -9.41
CA TYR A 69 1.30 -4.31 -8.62
C TYR A 69 2.21 -3.18 -9.09
N THR A 70 1.61 -2.06 -9.44
CA THR A 70 2.32 -0.95 -10.10
C THR A 70 3.22 -0.21 -9.13
N VAL A 71 4.53 -0.29 -9.34
CA VAL A 71 5.51 0.53 -8.64
C VAL A 71 5.52 1.92 -9.27
N PHE A 72 5.36 2.97 -8.45
CA PHE A 72 5.31 4.35 -8.94
C PHE A 72 6.25 5.29 -8.20
N GLY A 73 6.97 4.81 -7.22
CA GLY A 73 7.89 5.64 -6.45
C GLY A 73 8.82 4.82 -5.58
N GLU A 74 9.70 5.52 -4.88
CA GLU A 74 10.59 4.89 -3.91
C GLU A 74 10.80 5.81 -2.71
N VAL A 75 11.08 5.23 -1.57
CA VAL A 75 11.40 5.98 -0.35
C VAL A 75 12.84 6.46 -0.43
N VAL A 76 13.03 7.77 -0.44
CA VAL A 76 14.38 8.37 -0.48
C VAL A 76 14.87 8.77 0.91
N LYS A 77 13.97 8.86 1.89
CA LYS A 77 14.30 9.15 3.28
C LYS A 77 13.22 8.58 4.19
N GLY A 78 13.59 7.96 5.28
CA GLY A 78 12.64 7.44 6.28
C GLY A 78 12.41 5.93 6.23
N MET A 79 13.25 5.16 5.54
CA MET A 79 13.10 3.68 5.54
C MET A 79 13.22 3.08 6.94
N GLY A 80 13.96 3.71 7.85
CA GLY A 80 14.00 3.28 9.25
C GLY A 80 12.64 3.33 9.93
N VAL A 81 11.83 4.32 9.59
CA VAL A 81 10.44 4.43 10.08
C VAL A 81 9.59 3.29 9.51
N VAL A 82 9.74 3.00 8.23
CA VAL A 82 9.04 1.89 7.57
C VAL A 82 9.40 0.56 8.23
N ASP A 83 10.70 0.33 8.45
CA ASP A 83 11.17 -0.88 9.14
C ASP A 83 10.59 -1.00 10.54
N PHE A 84 10.52 0.11 11.27
CA PHE A 84 9.92 0.13 12.61
C PHE A 84 8.43 -0.21 12.58
N ILE A 85 7.68 0.37 11.66
CA ILE A 85 6.25 0.06 11.49
C ILE A 85 6.05 -1.42 11.19
N ALA A 86 6.92 -2.01 10.37
CA ALA A 86 6.83 -3.42 10.01
C ALA A 86 7.02 -4.37 11.20
N THR A 87 7.58 -3.89 12.32
CA THR A 87 7.75 -4.68 13.55
C THR A 87 6.56 -4.56 14.52
N ALA A 88 5.59 -3.70 14.23
CA ALA A 88 4.46 -3.46 15.14
C ALA A 88 3.61 -4.72 15.32
N ASP A 89 3.11 -4.92 16.54
CA ASP A 89 2.17 -5.99 16.81
C ASP A 89 0.87 -5.74 16.06
N THR A 90 0.36 -6.78 15.42
CA THR A 90 -0.86 -6.70 14.61
C THR A 90 -1.88 -7.74 15.06
N ASP A 91 -3.13 -7.49 14.72
CA ASP A 91 -4.24 -8.40 14.96
C ASP A 91 -5.31 -8.19 13.87
N THR A 92 -6.34 -9.01 13.89
CA THR A 92 -7.50 -8.79 13.03
C THR A 92 -8.32 -7.63 13.60
N GLY A 93 -8.55 -6.61 12.77
CA GLY A 93 -9.34 -5.45 13.14
C GLY A 93 -10.60 -5.34 12.31
N LEU A 94 -11.65 -4.72 12.85
CA LEU A 94 -12.86 -4.40 12.12
C LEU A 94 -12.72 -3.01 11.50
N MET A 95 -12.90 -2.95 10.19
CA MET A 95 -12.85 -1.70 9.43
C MET A 95 -14.23 -1.41 8.84
N THR A 96 -14.63 -0.16 8.87
CA THR A 96 -15.89 0.28 8.25
C THR A 96 -15.63 0.67 6.80
N THR A 97 -16.28 -0.02 5.89
CA THR A 97 -16.20 0.23 4.44
C THR A 97 -17.55 0.62 3.88
N GLY A 98 -17.61 0.98 2.60
CA GLY A 98 -18.87 1.24 1.92
C GLY A 98 -19.81 0.01 1.89
N ALA A 99 -19.27 -1.19 2.08
CA ALA A 99 -20.02 -2.45 2.15
C ALA A 99 -20.33 -2.88 3.60
N GLY A 100 -20.11 -2.02 4.59
CA GLY A 100 -20.29 -2.30 6.01
C GLY A 100 -19.00 -2.66 6.71
N GLN A 101 -19.10 -3.18 7.94
CA GLN A 101 -17.92 -3.59 8.70
C GLN A 101 -17.35 -4.89 8.16
N ARG A 102 -16.02 -4.94 8.01
CA ARG A 102 -15.30 -6.11 7.52
C ARG A 102 -14.06 -6.37 8.35
N PRO A 103 -13.70 -7.64 8.59
CA PRO A 103 -12.44 -7.97 9.26
C PRO A 103 -11.27 -7.80 8.29
N PHE A 104 -10.20 -7.18 8.77
CA PHE A 104 -8.94 -7.05 8.06
C PHE A 104 -7.85 -7.67 8.91
N GLN A 105 -6.93 -8.39 8.28
CA GLN A 105 -5.77 -8.98 8.93
C GLN A 105 -4.64 -7.97 9.02
N ASP A 106 -3.71 -8.23 9.96
CA ASP A 106 -2.47 -7.46 10.10
C ASP A 106 -2.69 -5.97 10.35
N VAL A 107 -3.73 -5.65 11.12
CA VAL A 107 -3.99 -4.28 11.58
C VAL A 107 -3.16 -4.03 12.83
N PRO A 108 -2.37 -2.94 12.90
CA PRO A 108 -1.61 -2.62 14.11
C PRO A 108 -2.52 -2.54 15.33
N VAL A 109 -2.11 -3.17 16.42
CA VAL A 109 -2.84 -3.15 17.70
C VAL A 109 -2.98 -1.72 18.20
N GLU A 110 -1.88 -0.95 18.12
CA GLU A 110 -1.91 0.49 18.37
C GLU A 110 -1.95 1.21 17.03
N ALA A 111 -2.87 2.15 16.87
CA ALA A 111 -3.05 2.87 15.61
C ALA A 111 -1.74 3.59 15.20
N ILE A 112 -1.36 3.39 13.96
CA ILE A 112 -0.21 4.08 13.35
C ILE A 112 -0.79 5.06 12.34
N VAL A 113 -0.46 6.33 12.51
CA VAL A 113 -1.00 7.42 11.70
C VAL A 113 0.09 8.01 10.84
N ILE A 114 -0.18 8.11 9.54
CA ILE A 114 0.68 8.86 8.63
C ILE A 114 0.33 10.33 8.81
N GLU A 115 1.25 11.09 9.40
CA GLU A 115 1.07 12.53 9.56
C GLU A 115 1.40 13.27 8.28
N GLU A 116 2.47 12.84 7.60
CA GLU A 116 2.93 13.51 6.40
C GLU A 116 3.76 12.58 5.53
N ILE A 117 3.54 12.66 4.23
CA ILE A 117 4.44 12.11 3.20
C ILE A 117 4.77 13.24 2.25
N VAL A 118 6.06 13.51 2.08
CA VAL A 118 6.54 14.57 1.19
C VAL A 118 7.03 13.93 -0.09
N CYS A 119 6.48 14.38 -1.22
CA CYS A 119 6.97 13.96 -2.52
C CYS A 119 8.11 14.88 -2.95
N VAL A 120 9.27 14.30 -3.24
CA VAL A 120 10.38 15.02 -3.84
C VAL A 120 10.48 14.59 -5.30
N ARG A 121 10.72 15.55 -6.17
CA ARG A 121 10.82 15.25 -7.59
C ARG A 121 12.17 14.63 -7.88
N GLY A 122 12.17 13.47 -8.53
CA GLY A 122 13.38 12.83 -9.02
C GLY A 122 13.98 13.57 -10.20
N LYS A 123 15.14 13.13 -10.58
CA LYS A 123 15.85 13.67 -11.74
C LYS A 123 15.38 13.05 -13.05
#